data_250d195a5e9022828cc52ff8f9722d23
#
_entry.id   250d195a5e9022828cc52ff8f9722d23
#
_cell.length_a   1.000
_cell.length_b   1.000
_cell.length_c   1.000
_cell.angle_alpha   90.00
_cell.angle_beta   90.00
_cell.angle_gamma   90.00
#
_symmetry.space_group_name_H-M   'P 1'
#
loop_
_entity.id
_entity.type
_entity.pdbx_description
1 polymer ?
#
loop_
_entity_poly.entity_id
_entity_poly.type
_entity_poly.pdbx_seq_one_letter_code
_entity_poly.pdbx_strand_id
1 'polypeptide(L)'
;MLRAILVLFLTVFAVIAADARPRQINPIPFSHEPCSVLDGRPCTPSYCSPLEPGPCIPEIDYPYGQNLQLTIQSVPAEADRAKYQKPDHDLDTIGDLFAELRSCWSPPSDNARAGMQIAVRFSFNKSGGLIGPPRLTFATAGVPAETRTTYLNAINSSLNACLPLKFTGGFGGAIAGRPIAIRYVDNREIGK
;
A
#
# COMPACT_ATOMS: atom_id res chain seq x y z
N MET A 1 16.56 -66.20 -26.02
CA MET A 1 16.85 -65.38 -24.82
C MET A 1 16.84 -63.87 -25.11
N LEU A 2 17.41 -63.37 -26.21
CA LEU A 2 17.47 -61.97 -26.53
C LEU A 2 16.10 -61.27 -26.70
N ARG A 3 15.09 -61.96 -27.26
CA ARG A 3 13.73 -61.46 -27.43
C ARG A 3 12.95 -61.24 -26.13
N ALA A 4 13.20 -62.10 -25.12
CA ALA A 4 12.55 -62.00 -23.80
C ALA A 4 13.07 -60.80 -23.00
N ILE A 5 14.35 -60.45 -23.13
CA ILE A 5 14.98 -59.32 -22.47
C ILE A 5 14.46 -57.99 -23.08
N LEU A 6 14.24 -57.95 -24.40
CA LEU A 6 13.75 -56.76 -25.09
C LEU A 6 12.32 -56.43 -24.68
N VAL A 7 11.47 -57.44 -24.50
CA VAL A 7 10.08 -57.23 -24.05
C VAL A 7 10.04 -56.79 -22.59
N LEU A 8 10.93 -57.28 -21.75
CA LEU A 8 11.01 -56.86 -20.35
C LEU A 8 11.46 -55.40 -20.20
N PHE A 9 12.40 -54.91 -21.06
CA PHE A 9 12.82 -53.52 -21.07
C PHE A 9 11.72 -52.56 -21.55
N LEU A 10 10.92 -52.99 -22.54
CA LEU A 10 9.80 -52.18 -23.04
C LEU A 10 8.67 -52.02 -22.02
N THR A 11 8.42 -53.06 -21.19
CA THR A 11 7.38 -52.99 -20.15
C THR A 11 7.80 -52.16 -18.95
N VAL A 12 9.09 -52.11 -18.62
CA VAL A 12 9.60 -51.26 -17.53
C VAL A 12 9.58 -49.78 -17.89
N PHE A 13 9.82 -49.43 -19.16
CA PHE A 13 9.71 -48.03 -19.62
C PHE A 13 8.28 -47.51 -19.71
N ALA A 14 7.28 -48.37 -19.86
CA ALA A 14 5.90 -47.97 -19.93
C ALA A 14 5.30 -47.58 -18.54
N VAL A 15 5.94 -47.94 -17.44
CA VAL A 15 5.45 -47.68 -16.06
C VAL A 15 6.00 -46.37 -15.48
N ILE A 16 6.97 -45.73 -16.16
CA ILE A 16 7.50 -44.42 -15.77
C ILE A 16 6.83 -43.31 -16.59
N ALA A 17 5.63 -43.51 -17.11
CA ALA A 17 4.77 -42.42 -17.45
C ALA A 17 4.35 -41.77 -16.12
N ALA A 18 5.23 -40.88 -15.63
CA ALA A 18 4.95 -40.05 -14.48
C ALA A 18 3.57 -39.42 -14.68
N ASP A 19 2.68 -39.64 -13.73
CA ASP A 19 1.48 -38.88 -13.55
C ASP A 19 1.90 -37.40 -13.39
N ALA A 20 2.21 -36.77 -14.52
CA ALA A 20 2.20 -35.34 -14.62
C ALA A 20 0.72 -34.92 -14.52
N ARG A 21 0.20 -34.94 -13.31
CA ARG A 21 -1.08 -34.27 -13.04
C ARG A 21 -0.93 -32.87 -13.60
N PRO A 22 -1.77 -32.47 -14.58
CA PRO A 22 -1.74 -31.11 -15.04
C PRO A 22 -1.89 -30.24 -13.81
N ARG A 23 -0.89 -29.39 -13.52
CA ARG A 23 -1.07 -28.32 -12.55
C ARG A 23 -2.28 -27.55 -13.02
N GLN A 24 -3.41 -27.72 -12.33
CA GLN A 24 -4.54 -26.82 -12.51
C GLN A 24 -4.03 -25.44 -12.08
N ILE A 25 -3.48 -24.73 -13.04
CA ILE A 25 -3.29 -23.30 -12.92
C ILE A 25 -4.72 -22.78 -12.92
N ASN A 26 -5.18 -22.41 -11.75
CA ASN A 26 -6.49 -21.81 -11.63
C ASN A 26 -6.50 -20.51 -12.44
N PRO A 27 -7.09 -20.46 -13.65
CA PRO A 27 -7.03 -19.31 -14.51
C PRO A 27 -7.89 -18.14 -14.00
N ILE A 28 -8.67 -18.38 -12.95
CA ILE A 28 -9.54 -17.38 -12.34
C ILE A 28 -9.01 -17.12 -10.94
N PRO A 29 -8.35 -15.97 -10.71
CA PRO A 29 -7.80 -15.61 -9.38
C PRO A 29 -8.88 -15.50 -8.29
N PHE A 30 -10.15 -15.63 -8.64
CA PHE A 30 -11.31 -15.53 -7.76
C PHE A 30 -12.12 -16.80 -7.69
N SER A 31 -11.59 -17.95 -8.12
CA SER A 31 -12.31 -19.21 -8.01
C SER A 31 -12.25 -19.74 -6.57
N HIS A 32 -13.34 -20.38 -6.16
CA HIS A 32 -13.58 -20.83 -4.79
C HIS A 32 -12.65 -21.93 -4.27
N GLU A 33 -11.77 -22.50 -5.11
CA GLU A 33 -10.91 -23.62 -4.70
C GLU A 33 -9.59 -23.66 -5.47
N PRO A 34 -8.50 -23.88 -4.77
CA PRO A 34 -8.28 -23.79 -3.32
C PRO A 34 -7.91 -22.36 -2.90
N CYS A 35 -8.32 -21.93 -1.73
CA CYS A 35 -7.94 -20.63 -1.16
C CYS A 35 -6.47 -20.54 -0.81
N SER A 36 -5.80 -21.67 -0.65
CA SER A 36 -4.37 -21.76 -0.48
C SER A 36 -3.82 -22.90 -1.33
N VAL A 37 -2.78 -22.58 -2.11
CA VAL A 37 -2.02 -23.60 -2.86
C VAL A 37 -1.14 -24.47 -1.95
N LEU A 38 -0.97 -24.07 -0.67
CA LEU A 38 -0.09 -24.77 0.28
C LEU A 38 -0.83 -25.82 1.11
N ASP A 39 -2.08 -25.58 1.45
CA ASP A 39 -2.84 -26.46 2.33
C ASP A 39 -4.07 -27.10 1.67
N GLY A 40 -4.39 -26.72 0.44
CA GLY A 40 -5.51 -27.30 -0.33
C GLY A 40 -6.88 -27.09 0.31
N ARG A 41 -7.01 -26.19 1.27
CA ARG A 41 -8.28 -25.93 1.94
C ARG A 41 -9.15 -25.03 1.10
N PRO A 42 -10.47 -25.34 0.95
CA PRO A 42 -11.40 -24.43 0.31
C PRO A 42 -11.53 -23.15 1.14
N CYS A 43 -11.90 -22.03 0.47
CA CYS A 43 -12.23 -20.78 1.13
C CYS A 43 -13.26 -21.04 2.23
N THR A 44 -12.99 -20.59 3.45
CA THR A 44 -13.95 -20.76 4.53
C THR A 44 -15.23 -20.00 4.23
N PRO A 45 -16.42 -20.60 4.41
CA PRO A 45 -17.71 -19.96 4.09
C PRO A 45 -17.99 -18.68 4.88
N SER A 46 -17.17 -18.33 5.87
CA SER A 46 -17.33 -17.14 6.71
C SER A 46 -17.27 -15.82 5.95
N TYR A 47 -16.70 -15.83 4.74
CA TYR A 47 -16.59 -14.64 3.89
C TYR A 47 -17.57 -14.64 2.72
N CYS A 48 -18.37 -15.70 2.61
CA CYS A 48 -19.40 -15.81 1.61
C CYS A 48 -20.75 -15.64 2.31
N SER A 49 -21.48 -14.60 1.99
CA SER A 49 -22.88 -14.51 2.38
C SER A 49 -23.67 -15.59 1.63
N PRO A 50 -24.46 -16.44 2.30
CA PRO A 50 -25.34 -17.39 1.62
C PRO A 50 -26.43 -16.68 0.79
N LEU A 51 -26.55 -15.35 0.90
CA LEU A 51 -27.53 -14.53 0.20
C LEU A 51 -26.94 -13.84 -1.04
N GLU A 52 -25.61 -13.83 -1.19
CA GLU A 52 -24.96 -13.29 -2.37
C GLU A 52 -24.19 -14.40 -3.09
N PRO A 53 -24.68 -14.88 -4.25
CA PRO A 53 -23.96 -15.83 -5.08
C PRO A 53 -22.83 -15.09 -5.82
N GLY A 54 -21.75 -14.81 -5.13
CA GLY A 54 -20.54 -14.18 -5.67
C GLY A 54 -19.29 -15.00 -5.37
N PRO A 55 -18.19 -14.79 -6.08
CA PRO A 55 -16.93 -15.42 -5.75
C PRO A 55 -16.51 -15.00 -4.34
N CYS A 56 -16.20 -15.97 -3.47
CA CYS A 56 -15.56 -15.68 -2.20
C CYS A 56 -14.21 -15.01 -2.46
N ILE A 57 -14.13 -13.73 -2.15
CA ILE A 57 -12.86 -13.03 -2.08
C ILE A 57 -12.33 -13.31 -0.68
N PRO A 58 -11.24 -14.09 -0.50
CA PRO A 58 -10.64 -14.21 0.81
C PRO A 58 -10.28 -12.81 1.27
N GLU A 59 -10.81 -12.40 2.42
CA GLU A 59 -10.29 -11.25 3.11
C GLU A 59 -8.86 -11.61 3.50
N ILE A 60 -7.93 -11.18 2.68
CA ILE A 60 -6.52 -11.32 3.00
C ILE A 60 -6.29 -10.30 4.10
N ASP A 61 -6.49 -10.77 5.32
CA ASP A 61 -6.05 -10.04 6.50
C ASP A 61 -4.52 -10.06 6.45
N TYR A 62 -3.98 -9.12 5.67
CA TYR A 62 -2.57 -8.82 5.75
C TYR A 62 -2.36 -8.11 7.09
N PRO A 63 -1.77 -8.76 8.08
CA PRO A 63 -1.37 -8.06 9.31
C PRO A 63 -0.41 -6.90 9.00
N TYR A 64 0.07 -6.84 7.76
CA TYR A 64 0.90 -5.77 7.17
C TYR A 64 0.14 -4.91 6.17
N GLY A 65 -1.14 -5.15 5.93
CA GLY A 65 -1.99 -4.44 4.96
C GLY A 65 -2.70 -3.23 5.55
N GLN A 66 -2.18 -2.62 6.61
CA GLN A 66 -2.65 -1.30 6.97
C GLN A 66 -2.52 -0.43 5.73
N ASN A 67 -3.66 0.05 5.23
CA ASN A 67 -3.68 1.03 4.18
C ASN A 67 -2.82 2.20 4.65
N LEU A 68 -1.63 2.34 4.07
CA LEU A 68 -0.74 3.45 4.37
C LEU A 68 -1.33 4.73 3.77
N GLN A 69 -2.55 5.05 4.22
CA GLN A 69 -3.30 6.23 3.83
C GLN A 69 -3.38 7.19 5.01
N LEU A 70 -3.05 8.42 4.74
CA LEU A 70 -3.04 9.48 5.72
C LEU A 70 -3.81 10.68 5.17
N THR A 71 -4.64 11.29 6.00
CA THR A 71 -5.18 12.63 5.74
C THR A 71 -4.50 13.62 6.66
N ILE A 72 -3.97 14.70 6.08
CA ILE A 72 -3.35 15.82 6.79
C ILE A 72 -4.21 17.06 6.56
N GLN A 73 -4.67 17.67 7.63
CA GLN A 73 -5.40 18.92 7.61
C GLN A 73 -4.45 20.08 7.92
N SER A 74 -4.63 21.21 7.28
CA SER A 74 -3.84 22.42 7.58
C SER A 74 -4.13 22.98 8.96
N VAL A 75 -5.38 22.83 9.42
CA VAL A 75 -5.81 23.15 10.79
C VAL A 75 -6.40 21.89 11.40
N PRO A 76 -5.67 21.18 12.29
CA PRO A 76 -6.21 19.99 12.95
C PRO A 76 -7.35 20.34 13.89
N ALA A 77 -8.34 19.46 13.99
CA ALA A 77 -9.36 19.53 15.02
C ALA A 77 -8.71 19.44 16.41
N GLU A 78 -9.34 20.06 17.43
CA GLU A 78 -8.82 20.05 18.81
C GLU A 78 -8.46 18.65 19.30
N ALA A 79 -9.37 17.69 19.09
CA ALA A 79 -9.18 16.28 19.48
C ALA A 79 -8.00 15.59 18.76
N ASP A 80 -7.56 16.12 17.63
CA ASP A 80 -6.50 15.53 16.82
C ASP A 80 -5.13 16.22 16.97
N ARG A 81 -5.05 17.32 17.72
CA ARG A 81 -3.80 18.10 17.88
C ARG A 81 -2.63 17.25 18.36
N ALA A 82 -2.87 16.32 19.26
CA ALA A 82 -1.81 15.43 19.75
C ALA A 82 -1.18 14.57 18.62
N LYS A 83 -1.95 14.23 17.59
CA LYS A 83 -1.47 13.45 16.43
C LYS A 83 -0.55 14.24 15.50
N TYR A 84 -0.45 15.56 15.68
CA TYR A 84 0.40 16.46 14.91
C TYR A 84 1.69 16.84 15.66
N GLN A 85 1.90 16.29 16.85
CA GLN A 85 3.14 16.48 17.56
C GLN A 85 4.24 15.63 16.95
N LYS A 86 5.38 16.26 16.72
CA LYS A 86 6.56 15.57 16.18
C LYS A 86 7.07 14.56 17.23
N PRO A 87 7.33 13.29 16.84
CA PRO A 87 7.99 12.33 17.71
C PRO A 87 9.39 12.80 18.13
N ASP A 88 9.77 12.55 19.36
CA ASP A 88 11.08 12.89 19.93
C ASP A 88 12.09 11.73 19.89
N HIS A 89 11.70 10.64 19.25
CA HIS A 89 12.48 9.40 19.12
C HIS A 89 12.54 8.93 17.66
N ASP A 90 13.37 7.93 17.38
CA ASP A 90 13.41 7.29 16.07
C ASP A 90 12.09 6.57 15.79
N LEU A 91 11.59 6.73 14.57
CA LEU A 91 10.27 6.24 14.19
C LEU A 91 10.26 4.71 14.14
N ASP A 92 9.38 4.10 14.93
CA ASP A 92 9.27 2.65 15.08
C ASP A 92 7.90 2.11 14.69
N THR A 93 6.89 2.98 14.59
CA THR A 93 5.52 2.63 14.24
C THR A 93 4.98 3.45 13.08
N ILE A 94 3.89 2.95 12.46
CA ILE A 94 3.15 3.73 11.44
C ILE A 94 2.55 4.99 12.08
N GLY A 95 2.17 4.92 13.35
CA GLY A 95 1.68 6.08 14.10
C GLY A 95 2.72 7.20 14.17
N ASP A 96 3.96 6.88 14.51
CA ASP A 96 5.08 7.82 14.56
C ASP A 96 5.37 8.42 13.18
N LEU A 97 5.41 7.56 12.15
CA LEU A 97 5.58 8.00 10.78
C LEU A 97 4.50 9.03 10.39
N PHE A 98 3.25 8.74 10.73
CA PHE A 98 2.14 9.64 10.41
C PHE A 98 2.19 10.93 11.23
N ALA A 99 2.62 10.88 12.49
CA ALA A 99 2.81 12.06 13.33
C ALA A 99 3.94 12.95 12.76
N GLU A 100 5.07 12.36 12.40
CA GLU A 100 6.17 13.06 11.74
C GLU A 100 5.72 13.74 10.46
N LEU A 101 5.05 13.01 9.56
CA LEU A 101 4.57 13.57 8.28
C LEU A 101 3.52 14.68 8.46
N ARG A 102 2.69 14.62 9.50
CA ARG A 102 1.77 15.70 9.85
C ARG A 102 2.50 16.93 10.34
N SER A 103 3.51 16.74 11.19
CA SER A 103 4.30 17.85 11.75
C SER A 103 5.09 18.62 10.69
N CYS A 104 5.42 17.95 9.58
CA CYS A 104 6.15 18.53 8.47
C CYS A 104 5.30 19.43 7.57
N TRP A 105 3.99 19.27 7.60
CA TRP A 105 3.13 19.96 6.66
C TRP A 105 3.10 21.47 6.89
N SER A 106 3.48 22.21 5.86
CA SER A 106 3.37 23.68 5.80
C SER A 106 2.55 24.06 4.57
N PRO A 107 1.30 24.45 4.74
CA PRO A 107 0.45 24.84 3.62
C PRO A 107 0.93 26.15 2.98
N PRO A 108 0.73 26.34 1.65
CA PRO A 108 1.16 27.55 0.97
C PRO A 108 0.43 28.78 1.52
N SER A 109 1.16 29.91 1.58
CA SER A 109 0.59 31.23 1.89
C SER A 109 -0.10 31.84 0.66
N ASP A 110 0.57 31.75 -0.48
CA ASP A 110 0.14 32.33 -1.74
C ASP A 110 -0.76 31.37 -2.51
N ASN A 111 -1.73 31.93 -3.26
CA ASN A 111 -2.70 31.15 -4.01
C ASN A 111 -3.41 30.07 -3.18
N ALA A 112 -3.52 30.30 -1.87
CA ALA A 112 -4.21 29.40 -0.98
C ALA A 112 -5.72 29.39 -1.30
N ARG A 113 -6.34 28.20 -1.20
CA ARG A 113 -7.77 28.02 -1.49
C ARG A 113 -8.41 27.16 -0.42
N ALA A 114 -9.39 27.71 0.27
CA ALA A 114 -10.18 26.96 1.24
C ALA A 114 -10.83 25.72 0.60
N GLY A 115 -10.74 24.59 1.29
CA GLY A 115 -11.28 23.32 0.81
C GLY A 115 -10.46 22.63 -0.29
N MET A 116 -9.27 23.15 -0.63
CA MET A 116 -8.37 22.49 -1.56
C MET A 116 -7.95 21.13 -1.02
N GLN A 117 -8.04 20.12 -1.85
CA GLN A 117 -7.56 18.78 -1.55
C GLN A 117 -6.59 18.33 -2.63
N ILE A 118 -5.46 17.79 -2.21
CA ILE A 118 -4.47 17.16 -3.07
C ILE A 118 -4.05 15.83 -2.45
N ALA A 119 -4.04 14.77 -3.24
CA ALA A 119 -3.47 13.51 -2.81
C ALA A 119 -2.23 13.17 -3.63
N VAL A 120 -1.20 12.72 -2.93
CA VAL A 120 0.05 12.26 -3.54
C VAL A 120 0.36 10.86 -3.05
N ARG A 121 1.16 10.13 -3.85
CA ARG A 121 1.69 8.81 -3.50
C ARG A 121 3.20 8.82 -3.66
N PHE A 122 3.89 8.24 -2.71
CA PHE A 122 5.33 8.06 -2.72
C PHE A 122 5.74 6.87 -1.84
N SER A 123 7.03 6.55 -1.81
CA SER A 123 7.60 5.49 -0.96
C SER A 123 8.91 5.96 -0.37
N PHE A 124 9.28 5.41 0.79
CA PHE A 124 10.57 5.63 1.41
C PHE A 124 11.54 4.47 1.13
N ASN A 125 12.82 4.77 1.11
CA ASN A 125 13.86 3.77 1.23
C ASN A 125 14.10 3.41 2.71
N LYS A 126 14.92 2.40 2.95
CA LYS A 126 15.22 1.94 4.32
C LYS A 126 15.87 3.02 5.21
N SER A 127 16.54 4.00 4.61
CA SER A 127 17.22 5.09 5.32
C SER A 127 16.35 6.33 5.51
N GLY A 128 15.04 6.26 5.23
CA GLY A 128 14.11 7.36 5.42
C GLY A 128 14.08 8.40 4.31
N GLY A 129 14.81 8.21 3.22
CA GLY A 129 14.75 9.06 2.04
C GLY A 129 13.63 8.63 1.08
N LEU A 130 13.15 9.55 0.23
CA LEU A 130 12.15 9.22 -0.80
C LEU A 130 12.75 8.35 -1.91
N ILE A 131 11.94 7.41 -2.42
CA ILE A 131 12.20 6.69 -3.66
C ILE A 131 11.52 7.45 -4.79
N GLY A 132 12.20 8.46 -5.31
CA GLY A 132 11.67 9.32 -6.37
C GLY A 132 10.67 10.38 -5.87
N PRO A 133 10.22 11.27 -6.75
CA PRO A 133 9.33 12.38 -6.40
C PRO A 133 7.90 11.88 -6.10
N PRO A 134 7.17 12.57 -5.20
CA PRO A 134 5.76 12.30 -4.96
C PRO A 134 4.93 12.44 -6.24
N ARG A 135 4.07 11.45 -6.49
CA ARG A 135 3.18 11.43 -7.66
C ARG A 135 1.79 11.93 -7.27
N LEU A 136 1.29 12.92 -8.00
CA LEU A 136 -0.09 13.38 -7.85
C LEU A 136 -1.07 12.26 -8.23
N THR A 137 -2.02 11.97 -7.34
CA THR A 137 -3.08 10.98 -7.58
C THR A 137 -4.48 11.59 -7.60
N PHE A 138 -4.64 12.74 -6.94
CA PHE A 138 -5.91 13.48 -6.92
C PHE A 138 -5.67 14.96 -6.70
N ALA A 139 -6.50 15.80 -7.30
CA ALA A 139 -6.64 17.23 -6.98
C ALA A 139 -8.11 17.63 -7.11
N THR A 140 -8.54 18.57 -6.29
CA THR A 140 -9.90 19.16 -6.36
C THR A 140 -10.20 19.59 -7.79
N ALA A 141 -11.36 19.22 -8.31
CA ALA A 141 -11.79 19.58 -9.66
C ALA A 141 -11.99 21.10 -9.82
N GLY A 142 -11.76 21.61 -11.03
CA GLY A 142 -11.96 23.03 -11.35
C GLY A 142 -10.96 23.99 -10.71
N VAL A 143 -9.83 23.47 -10.17
CA VAL A 143 -8.75 24.28 -9.61
C VAL A 143 -7.79 24.70 -10.73
N PRO A 144 -7.38 26.01 -10.80
CA PRO A 144 -6.37 26.49 -11.75
C PRO A 144 -5.07 25.66 -11.66
N ALA A 145 -4.38 25.49 -12.78
CA ALA A 145 -3.12 24.76 -12.84
C ALA A 145 -2.04 25.39 -11.93
N GLU A 146 -2.00 26.71 -11.87
CA GLU A 146 -1.10 27.47 -11.01
C GLU A 146 -1.30 27.13 -9.54
N THR A 147 -2.54 27.20 -9.04
CA THR A 147 -2.86 26.83 -7.65
C THR A 147 -2.43 25.39 -7.36
N ARG A 148 -2.70 24.46 -8.27
CA ARG A 148 -2.28 23.07 -8.13
C ARG A 148 -0.75 22.94 -8.01
N THR A 149 -0.02 23.67 -8.85
CA THR A 149 1.45 23.70 -8.80
C THR A 149 1.96 24.27 -7.49
N THR A 150 1.35 25.34 -6.98
CA THR A 150 1.71 25.94 -5.69
C THR A 150 1.58 24.93 -4.54
N TYR A 151 0.48 24.18 -4.48
CA TYR A 151 0.30 23.14 -3.46
C TYR A 151 1.28 21.97 -3.63
N LEU A 152 1.57 21.55 -4.86
CA LEU A 152 2.57 20.48 -5.09
C LEU A 152 3.96 20.93 -4.66
N ASN A 153 4.33 22.17 -4.91
CA ASN A 153 5.59 22.74 -4.45
C ASN A 153 5.64 22.81 -2.92
N ALA A 154 4.56 23.24 -2.27
CA ALA A 154 4.47 23.24 -0.81
C ALA A 154 4.61 21.84 -0.21
N ILE A 155 3.98 20.82 -0.82
CA ILE A 155 4.11 19.41 -0.41
C ILE A 155 5.56 18.96 -0.55
N ASN A 156 6.19 19.20 -1.70
CA ASN A 156 7.58 18.80 -1.93
C ASN A 156 8.52 19.50 -0.95
N SER A 157 8.35 20.81 -0.70
CA SER A 157 9.16 21.56 0.24
C SER A 157 8.98 21.05 1.68
N SER A 158 7.74 20.76 2.09
CA SER A 158 7.43 20.22 3.41
C SER A 158 8.06 18.85 3.62
N LEU A 159 7.96 17.95 2.64
CA LEU A 159 8.59 16.64 2.70
C LEU A 159 10.11 16.77 2.76
N ASN A 160 10.71 17.58 1.91
CA ASN A 160 12.18 17.78 1.88
C ASN A 160 12.73 18.36 3.18
N ALA A 161 11.97 19.22 3.87
CA ALA A 161 12.38 19.78 5.16
C ALA A 161 12.44 18.73 6.28
N CYS A 162 11.71 17.63 6.16
CA CYS A 162 11.68 16.54 7.14
C CYS A 162 12.59 15.37 6.80
N LEU A 163 13.09 15.29 5.58
CA LEU A 163 13.92 14.19 5.13
C LEU A 163 15.41 14.38 5.45
N PRO A 164 16.14 13.28 5.67
CA PRO A 164 15.66 11.90 5.79
C PRO A 164 14.95 11.64 7.14
N LEU A 165 13.89 10.82 7.11
CA LEU A 165 13.20 10.38 8.33
C LEU A 165 14.12 9.42 9.11
N LYS A 166 14.13 9.54 10.43
CA LYS A 166 14.91 8.66 11.30
C LYS A 166 14.09 7.41 11.63
N PHE A 167 14.34 6.32 10.93
CA PHE A 167 13.71 5.04 11.20
C PHE A 167 14.57 4.16 12.09
N THR A 168 13.91 3.39 12.98
CA THR A 168 14.59 2.22 13.58
C THR A 168 14.92 1.21 12.47
N GLY A 169 15.94 0.37 12.70
CA GLY A 169 16.37 -0.61 11.70
C GLY A 169 15.28 -1.59 11.29
N GLY A 170 14.41 -1.99 12.23
CA GLY A 170 13.27 -2.87 12.00
C GLY A 170 12.19 -2.19 11.16
N PHE A 171 11.77 -1.02 11.59
CA PHE A 171 10.71 -0.26 10.92
C PHE A 171 11.13 0.20 9.52
N GLY A 172 12.37 0.69 9.37
CA GLY A 172 12.91 1.07 8.06
C GLY A 172 12.90 -0.09 7.06
N GLY A 173 13.19 -1.32 7.51
CA GLY A 173 13.06 -2.51 6.67
C GLY A 173 11.61 -2.84 6.30
N ALA A 174 10.69 -2.68 7.24
CA ALA A 174 9.27 -3.00 7.04
C ALA A 174 8.55 -2.00 6.13
N ILE A 175 8.95 -0.70 6.15
CA ILE A 175 8.30 0.36 5.37
C ILE A 175 8.92 0.60 3.99
N ALA A 176 10.17 0.17 3.79
CA ALA A 176 10.90 0.42 2.54
C ALA A 176 10.15 -0.10 1.31
N GLY A 177 10.00 0.76 0.30
CA GLY A 177 9.32 0.45 -0.95
C GLY A 177 7.79 0.40 -0.88
N ARG A 178 7.19 0.46 0.31
CA ARG A 178 5.73 0.43 0.44
C ARG A 178 5.13 1.77 0.00
N PRO A 179 4.08 1.76 -0.83
CA PRO A 179 3.42 2.98 -1.26
C PRO A 179 2.62 3.60 -0.10
N ILE A 180 2.86 4.88 0.13
CA ILE A 180 2.13 5.70 1.09
C ILE A 180 1.31 6.71 0.30
N ALA A 181 0.03 6.81 0.61
CA ALA A 181 -0.88 7.79 0.01
C ALA A 181 -1.25 8.84 1.04
N ILE A 182 -0.98 10.10 0.76
CA ILE A 182 -1.34 11.21 1.65
C ILE A 182 -2.31 12.13 0.93
N ARG A 183 -3.42 12.44 1.61
CA ARG A 183 -4.35 13.49 1.21
C ARG A 183 -4.11 14.71 2.09
N TYR A 184 -3.69 15.80 1.47
CA TYR A 184 -3.59 17.11 2.10
C TYR A 184 -4.91 17.86 1.89
N VAL A 185 -5.45 18.41 2.98
CA VAL A 185 -6.71 19.15 2.99
C VAL A 185 -6.45 20.55 3.56
N ASP A 186 -6.64 21.58 2.76
CA ASP A 186 -6.56 22.94 3.25
C ASP A 186 -7.93 23.38 3.77
N ASN A 187 -8.10 23.27 5.06
CA ASN A 187 -9.32 23.64 5.79
C ASN A 187 -9.17 24.98 6.52
N ARG A 188 -8.18 25.79 6.14
CA ARG A 188 -8.05 27.15 6.68
C ARG A 188 -9.20 28.02 6.19
N GLU A 189 -9.63 28.94 7.04
CA GLU A 189 -10.51 30.03 6.62
C GLU A 189 -9.67 31.06 5.87
N ILE A 190 -9.75 31.07 4.53
CA ILE A 190 -9.00 31.96 3.66
C ILE A 190 -9.97 33.02 3.14
N GLY A 191 -9.75 34.29 3.53
CA GLY A 191 -10.44 35.45 2.96
C GLY A 191 -11.88 35.65 3.48
N LYS A 192 -12.05 35.96 4.76
CA LYS A 192 -13.14 36.82 5.20
C LYS A 192 -12.63 38.23 5.30
#